data_4806598d2cb004921599cf5bd68a8ac5
#
_entry.id   4806598d2cb004921599cf5bd68a8ac5
#
_cell.length_a   1.000
_cell.length_b   1.000
_cell.length_c   1.000
_cell.angle_alpha   90.00
_cell.angle_beta   90.00
_cell.angle_gamma   90.00
#
_symmetry.space_group_name_H-M   'P 1'
#
loop_
_entity.id
_entity.type
_entity.pdbx_description
1 polymer ?
#
loop_
_entity_poly.entity_id
_entity_poly.type
_entity_poly.pdbx_seq_one_letter_code
_entity_poly.pdbx_strand_id
1 'polypeptide(L)'
;MKPIRWSAHALQNLEDREIDRLEADETLNAPDRIIPGRPPRNILVRRYFDTNLQREMAICLLLEETDTDKIVVTLYKTSQFKKYLEGTEK
;
A
#
# COMPACT_ATOMS: atom_id res chain seq x y z
N MET A 1 10.14 8.93 15.58
CA MET A 1 9.58 8.20 14.44
C MET A 1 9.16 6.81 14.88
N LYS A 2 7.96 6.39 14.51
CA LYS A 2 7.47 5.09 14.93
C LYS A 2 8.04 3.99 14.04
N PRO A 3 8.41 2.85 14.62
CA PRO A 3 8.86 1.73 13.81
C PRO A 3 7.73 1.15 12.98
N ILE A 4 8.09 0.57 11.86
CA ILE A 4 7.12 -0.06 10.97
C ILE A 4 7.21 -1.56 11.16
N ARG A 5 6.07 -2.18 11.42
CA ARG A 5 5.96 -3.62 11.59
C ARG A 5 5.07 -4.19 10.49
N TRP A 6 5.40 -5.39 10.07
CA TRP A 6 4.64 -6.08 9.03
C TRP A 6 3.88 -7.24 9.66
N SER A 7 2.57 -7.28 9.45
CA SER A 7 1.80 -8.42 9.92
C SER A 7 2.18 -9.65 9.11
N ALA A 8 1.93 -10.84 9.66
CA ALA A 8 2.18 -12.07 8.94
C ALA A 8 1.35 -12.11 7.65
N HIS A 9 0.13 -11.60 7.73
CA HIS A 9 -0.76 -11.55 6.56
C HIS A 9 -0.17 -10.66 5.47
N ALA A 10 0.39 -9.51 5.86
CA ALA A 10 0.99 -8.60 4.89
C ALA A 10 2.21 -9.22 4.21
N LEU A 11 3.04 -9.90 4.99
CA LEU A 11 4.21 -10.58 4.42
C LEU A 11 3.78 -11.66 3.44
N GLN A 12 2.72 -12.38 3.76
CA GLN A 12 2.19 -13.41 2.86
C GLN A 12 1.65 -12.78 1.59
N ASN A 13 1.05 -11.59 1.69
CA ASN A 13 0.53 -10.89 0.51
C ASN A 13 1.62 -10.54 -0.49
N LEU A 14 2.82 -10.22 -0.01
CA LEU A 14 3.93 -9.93 -0.92
C LEU A 14 4.16 -11.11 -1.85
N GLU A 15 4.13 -12.30 -1.29
CA GLU A 15 4.37 -13.51 -2.05
C GLU A 15 3.17 -13.88 -2.91
N ASP A 16 2.00 -13.94 -2.29
CA ASP A 16 0.79 -14.39 -2.97
C ASP A 16 0.39 -13.49 -4.12
N ARG A 17 0.65 -12.20 -3.98
CA ARG A 17 0.23 -11.22 -4.99
C ARG A 17 1.39 -10.72 -5.82
N GLU A 18 2.56 -11.34 -5.64
CA GLU A 18 3.75 -11.01 -6.42
C GLU A 18 4.08 -9.52 -6.37
N ILE A 19 4.13 -8.98 -5.15
CA ILE A 19 4.49 -7.59 -4.93
C ILE A 19 5.94 -7.56 -4.46
N ASP A 20 6.76 -6.77 -5.17
CA ASP A 20 8.16 -6.60 -4.81
C ASP A 20 8.25 -5.83 -3.50
N ARG A 21 9.02 -6.34 -2.55
CA ARG A 21 9.19 -5.69 -1.25
C ARG A 21 9.71 -4.27 -1.40
N LEU A 22 10.60 -4.03 -2.36
CA LEU A 22 11.13 -2.70 -2.58
C LEU A 22 10.04 -1.72 -3.01
N GLU A 23 9.13 -2.18 -3.85
CA GLU A 23 8.01 -1.33 -4.26
C GLU A 23 7.07 -1.06 -3.09
N ALA A 24 6.88 -2.05 -2.24
CA ALA A 24 6.05 -1.87 -1.05
C ALA A 24 6.70 -0.87 -0.09
N ASP A 25 8.02 -0.97 0.09
CA ASP A 25 8.74 -0.04 0.96
C ASP A 25 8.65 1.39 0.42
N GLU A 26 8.73 1.56 -0.90
CA GLU A 26 8.58 2.87 -1.51
C GLU A 26 7.18 3.42 -1.30
N THR A 27 6.19 2.55 -1.29
CA THR A 27 4.82 2.98 -1.02
C THR A 27 4.69 3.52 0.40
N LEU A 28 5.41 2.91 1.34
CA LEU A 28 5.42 3.40 2.71
C LEU A 28 6.13 4.75 2.82
N ASN A 29 7.23 4.91 2.10
CA ASN A 29 8.04 6.11 2.20
C ASN A 29 7.51 7.29 1.41
N ALA A 30 6.93 7.03 0.26
CA ALA A 30 6.53 8.10 -0.66
C ALA A 30 5.25 7.74 -1.40
N PRO A 31 4.13 7.60 -0.70
CA PRO A 31 2.87 7.31 -1.38
C PRO A 31 2.45 8.49 -2.23
N ASP A 32 1.79 8.19 -3.35
CA ASP A 32 1.21 9.22 -4.18
C ASP A 32 -0.03 9.82 -3.53
N ARG A 33 -0.70 9.02 -2.72
CA ARG A 33 -1.90 9.49 -2.04
C ARG A 33 -2.11 8.69 -0.76
N ILE A 34 -2.64 9.37 0.25
CA ILE A 34 -3.06 8.72 1.49
C ILE A 34 -4.58 8.92 1.58
N ILE A 35 -5.30 7.83 1.60
CA ILE A 35 -6.75 7.86 1.70
C ILE A 35 -7.13 7.50 3.14
N PRO A 36 -7.76 8.41 3.87
CA PRO A 36 -8.16 8.10 5.25
C PRO A 36 -9.18 6.98 5.25
N GLY A 37 -8.94 5.99 6.09
CA GLY A 37 -9.91 4.95 6.32
C GLY A 37 -10.56 5.15 7.66
N ARG A 38 -11.11 4.07 8.20
CA ARG A 38 -11.65 4.11 9.54
C ARG A 38 -10.47 4.19 10.52
N PRO A 39 -10.41 5.25 11.34
CA PRO A 39 -9.27 5.37 12.25
C PRO A 39 -9.11 4.13 13.10
N PRO A 40 -7.89 3.69 13.38
CA PRO A 40 -6.62 4.38 13.10
C PRO A 40 -5.94 3.95 11.79
N ARG A 41 -6.69 3.63 10.76
CA ARG A 41 -6.17 3.07 9.53
C ARG A 41 -6.22 4.05 8.37
N ASN A 42 -5.20 3.96 7.52
CA ASN A 42 -5.12 4.72 6.27
C ASN A 42 -4.72 3.79 5.15
N ILE A 43 -5.09 4.16 3.93
CA ILE A 43 -4.68 3.41 2.75
C ILE A 43 -3.67 4.26 2.01
N LEU A 44 -2.47 3.72 1.82
CA LEU A 44 -1.41 4.40 1.07
C LEU A 44 -1.39 3.81 -0.33
N VAL A 45 -1.41 4.68 -1.34
CA VAL A 45 -1.48 4.26 -2.73
C VAL A 45 -0.30 4.84 -3.50
N ARG A 46 0.37 3.99 -4.27
CA ARG A 46 1.48 4.45 -5.10
C ARG A 46 1.47 3.74 -6.44
N ARG A 47 1.55 4.52 -7.51
CA ARG A 47 1.69 3.97 -8.86
C ARG A 47 3.11 3.50 -9.08
N TYR A 48 3.25 2.44 -9.85
CA TYR A 48 4.55 1.92 -10.22
C TYR A 48 4.42 1.08 -11.48
N PHE A 49 5.54 0.80 -12.12
CA PHE A 49 5.53 -0.07 -13.29
C PHE A 49 5.87 -1.49 -12.83
N ASP A 50 4.94 -2.41 -13.08
CA ASP A 50 5.10 -3.81 -12.67
C ASP A 50 5.80 -4.56 -13.80
N THR A 51 7.05 -4.95 -13.58
CA THR A 51 7.83 -5.60 -14.62
C THR A 51 7.33 -7.01 -14.92
N ASN A 52 6.71 -7.67 -13.95
CA ASN A 52 6.16 -9.00 -14.19
C ASN A 52 4.94 -8.93 -15.11
N LEU A 53 4.10 -7.93 -14.92
CA LEU A 53 2.90 -7.76 -15.72
C LEU A 53 3.12 -6.85 -16.93
N GLN A 54 4.27 -6.18 -17.00
CA GLN A 54 4.61 -5.26 -18.06
C GLN A 54 3.54 -4.18 -18.22
N ARG A 55 3.12 -3.60 -17.11
CA ARG A 55 2.11 -2.55 -17.15
C ARG A 55 2.15 -1.73 -15.87
N GLU A 56 1.50 -0.58 -15.93
CA GLU A 56 1.36 0.26 -14.74
C GLU A 56 0.33 -0.31 -13.79
N MET A 57 0.69 -0.30 -12.54
CA MET A 57 -0.17 -0.78 -11.47
C MET A 57 -0.09 0.19 -10.31
N ALA A 58 -0.90 0.00 -9.32
CA ALA A 58 -0.76 0.71 -8.05
C ALA A 58 -0.76 -0.29 -6.93
N ILE A 59 0.06 -0.01 -5.92
CA ILE A 59 0.03 -0.76 -4.67
C ILE A 59 -0.85 0.00 -3.71
N CYS A 60 -1.79 -0.70 -3.09
CA CYS A 60 -2.64 -0.16 -2.04
C CYS A 60 -2.25 -0.87 -0.75
N LEU A 61 -1.78 -0.10 0.22
CA LEU A 61 -1.24 -0.63 1.45
C LEU A 61 -2.05 -0.10 2.62
N LEU A 62 -2.62 -1.01 3.41
CA LEU A 62 -3.41 -0.62 4.56
C LEU A 62 -2.48 -0.51 5.76
N LEU A 63 -2.38 0.68 6.29
CA LEU A 63 -1.49 0.98 7.40
C LEU A 63 -2.31 1.35 8.62
N GLU A 64 -2.00 0.71 9.74
CA GLU A 64 -2.65 1.02 11.01
C GLU A 64 -1.62 1.68 11.92
N GLU A 65 -1.98 2.82 12.46
CA GLU A 65 -1.06 3.54 13.33
C GLU A 65 -1.52 3.43 14.77
N THR A 66 -0.63 2.94 15.63
CA THR A 66 -0.88 2.85 17.07
C THR A 66 -0.05 3.92 17.77
N ASP A 67 -0.10 3.93 19.10
CA ASP A 67 0.70 4.88 19.86
C ASP A 67 2.19 4.68 19.66
N THR A 68 2.61 3.45 19.42
CA THR A 68 4.03 3.11 19.37
C THR A 68 4.52 2.66 18.00
N ASP A 69 3.64 2.13 17.16
CA ASP A 69 4.04 1.50 15.91
C ASP A 69 3.18 1.91 14.74
N LYS A 70 3.71 1.67 13.55
CA LYS A 70 2.91 1.65 12.33
C LYS A 70 2.91 0.22 11.82
N ILE A 71 1.74 -0.33 11.56
CA ILE A 71 1.60 -1.74 11.20
C ILE A 71 1.04 -1.85 9.79
N VAL A 72 1.79 -2.54 8.91
CA VAL A 72 1.27 -2.87 7.59
C VAL A 72 0.35 -4.07 7.77
N VAL A 73 -0.94 -3.84 7.62
CA VAL A 73 -1.95 -4.86 7.89
C VAL A 73 -2.13 -5.78 6.70
N THR A 74 -2.25 -5.19 5.52
CA THR A 74 -2.44 -5.94 4.29
C THR A 74 -2.05 -5.04 3.13
N LEU A 75 -1.79 -5.63 1.97
CA LEU A 75 -1.55 -4.84 0.77
C LEU A 75 -1.95 -5.65 -0.45
N TYR A 76 -2.27 -4.92 -1.52
CA TYR A 76 -2.63 -5.54 -2.79
C TYR A 76 -2.25 -4.58 -3.91
N LYS A 77 -2.30 -5.07 -5.15
CA LYS A 77 -2.02 -4.23 -6.30
C LYS A 77 -3.21 -4.25 -7.25
N THR A 78 -3.38 -3.18 -7.99
CA THR A 78 -4.52 -3.05 -8.89
C THR A 78 -4.12 -2.27 -10.14
N SER A 79 -4.75 -2.61 -11.26
CA SER A 79 -4.58 -1.83 -12.49
C SER A 79 -5.59 -0.69 -12.54
N GLN A 80 -6.55 -0.67 -11.65
CA GLN A 80 -7.59 0.38 -11.64
C GLN A 80 -7.20 1.49 -10.69
N PHE A 81 -6.00 2.04 -10.90
CA PHE A 81 -5.45 3.00 -9.95
C PHE A 81 -6.07 4.39 -10.08
N LYS A 82 -6.72 4.69 -11.17
CA LYS A 82 -7.27 6.04 -11.33
C LYS A 82 -8.28 6.39 -10.26
N LYS A 83 -9.14 5.44 -9.92
CA LYS A 83 -10.15 5.73 -8.91
C LYS A 83 -9.56 5.95 -7.52
N TYR A 84 -8.34 5.43 -7.30
CA TYR A 84 -7.68 5.64 -6.02
C TYR A 84 -6.89 6.94 -6.01
N LEU A 85 -6.30 7.31 -7.15
CA LEU A 85 -5.40 8.45 -7.20
C LEU A 85 -6.10 9.75 -7.56
N GLU A 86 -7.18 9.67 -8.32
CA GLU A 86 -7.88 10.88 -8.75
C GLU A 86 -9.03 11.27 -7.85
N GLY A 87 -9.23 10.50 -6.80
CA GLY A 87 -10.18 10.90 -5.80
C GLY A 87 -11.61 10.79 -6.18
N THR A 88 -11.95 10.23 -7.18
CA THR A 88 -13.25 9.96 -7.62
C THR A 88 -14.33 10.56 -6.85
N GLU A 89 -14.66 11.44 -6.67
CA GLU A 89 -15.73 11.78 -6.07
C GLU A 89 -16.77 11.93 -6.85
N LYS A 90 -17.44 11.65 -6.99
CA LYS A 90 -18.23 11.59 -7.70
C LYS A 90 -18.83 11.86 -7.58
#